data_c71df44993fe1a7453c6dda0151e41d6
#
_entry.id   c71df44993fe1a7453c6dda0151e41d6
#
_cell.length_a   1.000
_cell.length_b   1.000
_cell.length_c   1.000
_cell.angle_alpha   90.00
_cell.angle_beta   90.00
_cell.angle_gamma   90.00
#
_symmetry.space_group_name_H-M   'P 1'
#
loop_
_entity.id
_entity.type
_entity.pdbx_description
1 polymer ?
#
loop_
_entity_poly.entity_id
_entity_poly.type
_entity_poly.pdbx_seq_one_letter_code
_entity_poly.pdbx_strand_id
1 'polypeptide(L)'
;MRNYEWVNVFRFIFFIFFALSVSLISITAVDAAGSKEADTHDHGHSSHHGIDGAKLPLWTIIPFAGILLSIAVFPLVAEHFWHQNYGKVSLAWIVIFSIPFLIGYRGDAWYEIVHIVLLDYVPFIVLLSALFTAAGGICLKGSLRGSPAVNTIIIAIGTSLASWMGTTGAAMLLIRPLLRANAWRKHKVHVVVFFIFLVANIGGSLTPLGDPPLFLGFLKGVEFFWTLKLFPVMLPVSILLLIVFFVFDTLMFKKEGAAPDDGEKQPLKLDGALNFVFIACIIGAILFSKSLADGAFKDETVAEKMAPKIQKAEGEMAAAKDKLSAYVSSNSGASLDQSNAEYYQLRTDHLHAVAAVNGLRAKKTHDENLGVDIFGVRVPYANLVRDGLMILIGIVSLIYTPMYRTVKDDHGHVVPEENAAETNLRAANGFTWEPILEVAKLFIGIFICMIPALKILQAGVDGKLSNVVLAVQSSTNDPINTMYFWLTGILSSFLDNAPTYVVFFNTAGGDPTSLMGPMSQTLLAISCGAVFMGANTYIGNAPNFMVKAIAEENGVKMPSFFGYMAWSIPILVPVFILVTLLYF
;
A
#
# COMPACT_ATOMS: atom_id res chain seq x y z
N MET A 1 -0.88 -1.53 33.64
CA MET A 1 -0.62 -1.82 32.21
C MET A 1 -0.58 -0.57 31.31
N ARG A 2 -1.09 0.60 31.73
CA ARG A 2 -1.21 1.83 30.91
C ARG A 2 0.08 2.62 30.65
N ASN A 3 1.11 2.49 31.48
CA ASN A 3 2.37 3.22 31.29
C ASN A 3 3.30 2.64 30.20
N TYR A 4 3.03 1.41 29.73
CA TYR A 4 3.84 0.76 28.69
C TYR A 4 3.55 1.26 27.28
N GLU A 5 2.32 1.72 27.01
CA GLU A 5 1.94 2.20 25.66
C GLU A 5 2.64 3.51 25.32
N TRP A 6 2.70 4.47 26.25
CA TRP A 6 3.37 5.75 26.04
C TRP A 6 4.89 5.61 25.87
N VAL A 7 5.51 4.67 26.59
CA VAL A 7 6.93 4.36 26.44
C VAL A 7 7.22 3.80 25.06
N ASN A 8 6.34 2.98 24.50
CA ASN A 8 6.51 2.42 23.15
C ASN A 8 6.23 3.44 22.05
N VAL A 9 5.23 4.30 22.22
CA VAL A 9 4.94 5.41 21.31
C VAL A 9 6.07 6.43 21.37
N PHE A 10 6.57 6.77 22.57
CA PHE A 10 7.70 7.67 22.73
C PHE A 10 9.00 7.09 22.14
N ARG A 11 9.24 5.78 22.30
CA ARG A 11 10.36 5.07 21.66
C ARG A 11 10.22 5.05 20.14
N PHE A 12 9.03 4.85 19.60
CA PHE A 12 8.77 4.86 18.16
C PHE A 12 8.93 6.27 17.58
N ILE A 13 8.34 7.27 18.21
CA ILE A 13 8.51 8.69 17.84
C ILE A 13 9.98 9.09 18.02
N PHE A 14 10.63 8.67 19.09
CA PHE A 14 12.05 8.92 19.34
C PHE A 14 12.94 8.24 18.31
N PHE A 15 12.60 7.03 17.84
CA PHE A 15 13.33 6.33 16.78
C PHE A 15 13.20 7.06 15.44
N ILE A 16 11.99 7.55 15.12
CA ILE A 16 11.75 8.40 13.93
C ILE A 16 12.48 9.75 14.09
N PHE A 17 12.40 10.40 15.26
CA PHE A 17 13.10 11.64 15.55
C PHE A 17 14.62 11.46 15.59
N PHE A 18 15.12 10.34 16.10
CA PHE A 18 16.53 10.00 16.09
C PHE A 18 17.04 9.78 14.66
N ALA A 19 16.29 9.08 13.83
CA ALA A 19 16.59 8.93 12.40
C ALA A 19 16.61 10.29 11.67
N LEU A 20 15.65 11.18 11.98
CA LEU A 20 15.58 12.53 11.43
C LEU A 20 16.63 13.48 12.00
N SER A 21 16.95 13.41 13.29
CA SER A 21 17.97 14.25 13.90
C SER A 21 19.38 13.85 13.48
N VAL A 22 19.65 12.56 13.26
CA VAL A 22 20.88 12.10 12.61
C VAL A 22 20.99 12.66 11.19
N SER A 23 19.87 12.73 10.45
CA SER A 23 19.83 13.34 9.13
C SER A 23 20.10 14.86 9.17
N LEU A 24 19.52 15.58 10.14
CA LEU A 24 19.75 17.04 10.31
C LEU A 24 21.19 17.35 10.77
N ILE A 25 21.76 16.56 11.66
CA ILE A 25 23.15 16.72 12.14
C ILE A 25 24.14 16.46 10.99
N SER A 26 23.81 15.54 10.08
CA SER A 26 24.62 15.30 8.88
C SER A 26 24.59 16.47 7.90
N ILE A 27 23.47 17.18 7.77
CA ILE A 27 23.34 18.38 6.91
C ILE A 27 24.22 19.50 7.44
N THR A 28 24.26 19.75 8.75
CA THR A 28 25.11 20.80 9.36
C THR A 28 26.60 20.46 9.36
N ALA A 29 26.97 19.17 9.31
CA ALA A 29 28.36 18.74 9.22
C ALA A 29 28.94 18.83 7.80
N VAL A 30 28.10 18.71 6.76
CA VAL A 30 28.51 18.85 5.35
C VAL A 30 28.76 20.31 4.96
N ASP A 31 27.95 21.27 5.46
CA ASP A 31 28.18 22.69 5.22
C ASP A 31 29.47 23.21 5.90
N ALA A 32 29.93 22.57 6.97
CA ALA A 32 31.18 22.93 7.64
C ALA A 32 32.44 22.33 6.97
N ALA A 33 32.29 21.33 6.10
CA ALA A 33 33.37 20.65 5.39
C ALA A 33 33.58 21.10 3.93
N GLY A 34 32.66 21.93 3.40
CA GLY A 34 32.57 22.30 1.97
C GLY A 34 33.47 23.45 1.51
N SER A 35 34.45 23.91 2.29
CA SER A 35 35.39 24.95 1.87
C SER A 35 36.86 24.47 1.92
N LYS A 36 37.21 23.50 1.11
CA LYS A 36 38.61 23.28 0.70
C LYS A 36 38.70 22.58 -0.66
N GLU A 37 39.25 23.37 -1.60
CA GLU A 37 40.01 23.04 -2.80
C GLU A 37 39.66 21.79 -3.63
N ALA A 38 39.32 22.11 -4.86
CA ALA A 38 39.36 21.19 -6.00
C ALA A 38 40.79 20.65 -6.20
N ASP A 39 40.99 19.38 -5.90
CA ASP A 39 42.12 18.63 -6.41
C ASP A 39 41.60 17.43 -7.22
N THR A 40 41.98 17.44 -8.49
CA THR A 40 41.70 16.43 -9.50
C THR A 40 42.44 15.15 -9.14
N HIS A 41 41.78 14.22 -8.49
CA HIS A 41 42.13 12.80 -8.51
C HIS A 41 40.91 11.96 -8.79
N ASP A 42 40.96 11.35 -9.97
CA ASP A 42 40.08 10.28 -10.45
C ASP A 42 40.16 9.08 -9.49
N HIS A 43 39.39 9.15 -8.41
CA HIS A 43 39.10 7.99 -7.59
C HIS A 43 37.82 7.37 -8.11
N GLY A 44 38.00 6.28 -8.84
CA GLY A 44 36.93 5.39 -9.28
C GLY A 44 35.93 5.18 -8.14
N HIS A 45 34.79 5.89 -8.20
CA HIS A 45 33.61 5.50 -7.47
C HIS A 45 33.28 4.07 -7.90
N SER A 46 33.57 3.12 -7.01
CA SER A 46 33.04 1.78 -7.12
C SER A 46 31.53 1.93 -7.29
N SER A 47 31.05 1.76 -8.53
CA SER A 47 29.65 1.58 -8.81
C SER A 47 29.19 0.43 -7.91
N HIS A 48 28.43 0.71 -6.85
CA HIS A 48 27.74 -0.33 -6.13
C HIS A 48 26.84 -1.02 -7.15
N HIS A 49 27.32 -2.12 -7.68
CA HIS A 49 26.49 -3.04 -8.43
C HIS A 49 25.56 -3.66 -7.42
N GLY A 50 24.27 -3.30 -7.46
CA GLY A 50 23.26 -3.96 -6.63
C GLY A 50 23.30 -5.48 -6.86
N ILE A 51 22.72 -6.24 -5.96
CA ILE A 51 22.69 -7.71 -6.03
C ILE A 51 22.06 -8.14 -7.36
N ASP A 52 22.80 -8.96 -8.12
CA ASP A 52 22.34 -9.54 -9.37
C ASP A 52 21.27 -10.62 -9.09
N GLY A 53 20.02 -10.30 -9.42
CA GLY A 53 18.87 -11.18 -9.19
C GLY A 53 18.95 -12.50 -9.96
N ALA A 54 19.64 -12.55 -11.10
CA ALA A 54 19.84 -13.79 -11.88
C ALA A 54 20.67 -14.83 -11.11
N LYS A 55 21.57 -14.38 -10.24
CA LYS A 55 22.44 -15.24 -9.43
C LYS A 55 21.82 -15.65 -8.10
N LEU A 56 20.71 -15.00 -7.68
CA LEU A 56 20.07 -15.36 -6.43
C LEU A 56 19.43 -16.75 -6.50
N PRO A 57 19.70 -17.63 -5.54
CA PRO A 57 19.06 -18.94 -5.49
C PRO A 57 17.61 -18.80 -5.01
N LEU A 58 16.71 -19.63 -5.55
CA LEU A 58 15.26 -19.55 -5.29
C LEU A 58 14.89 -19.71 -3.80
N TRP A 59 15.69 -20.44 -3.02
CA TRP A 59 15.43 -20.61 -1.58
C TRP A 59 15.51 -19.29 -0.79
N THR A 60 16.13 -18.24 -1.32
CA THR A 60 16.17 -16.91 -0.68
C THR A 60 14.80 -16.26 -0.57
N ILE A 61 13.79 -16.74 -1.30
CA ILE A 61 12.39 -16.28 -1.23
C ILE A 61 11.65 -16.92 -0.03
N ILE A 62 12.16 -18.01 0.55
CA ILE A 62 11.48 -18.74 1.64
C ILE A 62 11.09 -17.82 2.80
N PRO A 63 11.94 -16.89 3.31
CA PRO A 63 11.54 -15.99 4.38
C PRO A 63 10.38 -15.07 4.01
N PHE A 64 10.33 -14.61 2.76
CA PHE A 64 9.20 -13.82 2.27
C PHE A 64 7.90 -14.63 2.21
N ALA A 65 7.93 -15.82 1.64
CA ALA A 65 6.79 -16.74 1.66
C ALA A 65 6.39 -17.11 3.10
N GLY A 66 7.37 -17.32 3.97
CA GLY A 66 7.17 -17.67 5.38
C GLY A 66 6.44 -16.59 6.18
N ILE A 67 6.84 -15.31 6.04
CA ILE A 67 6.16 -14.21 6.73
C ILE A 67 4.73 -14.03 6.19
N LEU A 68 4.53 -14.10 4.87
CA LEU A 68 3.20 -13.98 4.25
C LEU A 68 2.28 -15.12 4.70
N LEU A 69 2.76 -16.37 4.70
CA LEU A 69 2.01 -17.52 5.22
C LEU A 69 1.74 -17.40 6.72
N SER A 70 2.67 -16.83 7.50
CA SER A 70 2.45 -16.57 8.93
C SER A 70 1.29 -15.59 9.15
N ILE A 71 1.25 -14.51 8.38
CA ILE A 71 0.16 -13.50 8.43
C ILE A 71 -1.18 -14.14 7.99
N ALA A 72 -1.15 -15.01 6.99
CA ALA A 72 -2.36 -15.66 6.47
C ALA A 72 -2.90 -16.76 7.40
N VAL A 73 -2.04 -17.56 8.01
CA VAL A 73 -2.42 -18.79 8.70
C VAL A 73 -2.60 -18.59 10.20
N PHE A 74 -1.66 -17.91 10.90
CA PHE A 74 -1.73 -17.82 12.36
C PHE A 74 -2.99 -17.12 12.90
N PRO A 75 -3.52 -16.04 12.31
CA PRO A 75 -4.79 -15.46 12.76
C PRO A 75 -5.96 -16.45 12.70
N LEU A 76 -5.89 -17.47 11.81
CA LEU A 76 -6.96 -18.43 11.60
C LEU A 76 -6.87 -19.64 12.53
N VAL A 77 -5.65 -20.12 12.81
CA VAL A 77 -5.44 -21.38 13.56
C VAL A 77 -4.99 -21.17 14.99
N ALA A 78 -4.40 -20.00 15.30
CA ALA A 78 -3.81 -19.67 16.60
C ALA A 78 -3.95 -18.17 16.91
N GLU A 79 -5.18 -17.63 16.85
CA GLU A 79 -5.52 -16.21 16.98
C GLU A 79 -4.89 -15.57 18.22
N HIS A 80 -5.04 -16.21 19.40
CA HIS A 80 -4.47 -15.71 20.65
C HIS A 80 -2.93 -15.63 20.62
N PHE A 81 -2.27 -16.65 20.07
CA PHE A 81 -0.81 -16.65 19.89
C PHE A 81 -0.40 -15.51 18.96
N TRP A 82 -1.12 -15.32 17.84
CA TRP A 82 -0.82 -14.30 16.86
C TRP A 82 -0.88 -12.89 17.47
N HIS A 83 -1.98 -12.54 18.12
CA HIS A 83 -2.14 -11.22 18.74
C HIS A 83 -1.04 -10.86 19.74
N GLN A 84 -0.47 -11.84 20.43
CA GLN A 84 0.61 -11.59 21.39
C GLN A 84 2.01 -11.62 20.76
N ASN A 85 2.19 -12.28 19.60
CA ASN A 85 3.52 -12.59 19.09
C ASN A 85 3.79 -12.18 17.64
N TYR A 86 2.84 -11.56 16.92
CA TYR A 86 3.03 -11.17 15.51
C TYR A 86 4.33 -10.40 15.27
N GLY A 87 4.68 -9.46 16.17
CA GLY A 87 5.94 -8.71 16.06
C GLY A 87 7.19 -9.57 16.27
N LYS A 88 7.12 -10.62 17.12
CA LYS A 88 8.22 -11.57 17.30
C LYS A 88 8.37 -12.51 16.12
N VAL A 89 7.25 -12.94 15.53
CA VAL A 89 7.24 -13.76 14.30
C VAL A 89 7.84 -12.97 13.14
N SER A 90 7.44 -11.70 12.97
CA SER A 90 8.04 -10.81 11.97
C SER A 90 9.56 -10.64 12.19
N LEU A 91 9.98 -10.37 13.42
CA LEU A 91 11.40 -10.26 13.77
C LEU A 91 12.17 -11.56 13.49
N ALA A 92 11.58 -12.72 13.79
CA ALA A 92 12.22 -14.00 13.52
C ALA A 92 12.49 -14.19 12.02
N TRP A 93 11.53 -13.86 11.14
CA TRP A 93 11.73 -13.92 9.69
C TRP A 93 12.76 -12.92 9.20
N ILE A 94 12.79 -11.69 9.77
CA ILE A 94 13.85 -10.70 9.46
C ILE A 94 15.21 -11.28 9.79
N VAL A 95 15.39 -11.88 10.97
CA VAL A 95 16.66 -12.44 11.41
C VAL A 95 17.08 -13.63 10.55
N ILE A 96 16.14 -14.55 10.27
CA ILE A 96 16.36 -15.73 9.41
C ILE A 96 16.82 -15.30 8.00
N PHE A 97 16.26 -14.20 7.49
CA PHE A 97 16.66 -13.66 6.18
C PHE A 97 17.96 -12.86 6.27
N SER A 98 18.01 -11.85 7.14
CA SER A 98 19.06 -10.81 7.10
C SER A 98 20.43 -11.36 7.47
N ILE A 99 20.53 -12.30 8.42
CA ILE A 99 21.85 -12.83 8.85
C ILE A 99 22.53 -13.58 7.70
N PRO A 100 21.95 -14.60 7.05
CA PRO A 100 22.58 -15.27 5.92
C PRO A 100 22.83 -14.33 4.73
N PHE A 101 21.91 -13.38 4.51
CA PHE A 101 22.01 -12.43 3.41
C PHE A 101 23.20 -11.48 3.59
N LEU A 102 23.39 -10.93 4.80
CA LEU A 102 24.53 -10.08 5.15
C LEU A 102 25.87 -10.84 5.12
N ILE A 103 25.90 -12.10 5.55
CA ILE A 103 27.10 -12.92 5.47
C ILE A 103 27.46 -13.22 4.01
N GLY A 104 26.48 -13.54 3.17
CA GLY A 104 26.70 -13.93 1.78
C GLY A 104 27.04 -12.76 0.84
N TYR A 105 26.35 -11.62 1.00
CA TYR A 105 26.43 -10.50 0.07
C TYR A 105 27.03 -9.22 0.69
N ARG A 106 27.35 -9.23 1.99
CA ARG A 106 28.06 -8.15 2.72
C ARG A 106 27.51 -6.74 2.47
N GLY A 107 28.32 -5.85 1.87
CA GLY A 107 27.97 -4.46 1.60
C GLY A 107 26.75 -4.28 0.68
N ASP A 108 26.59 -5.13 -0.33
CA ASP A 108 25.43 -5.08 -1.22
C ASP A 108 24.14 -5.46 -0.47
N ALA A 109 24.21 -6.46 0.41
CA ALA A 109 23.06 -6.81 1.25
C ALA A 109 22.68 -5.69 2.23
N TRP A 110 23.67 -5.03 2.84
CA TRP A 110 23.46 -3.86 3.70
C TRP A 110 22.77 -2.74 2.91
N TYR A 111 23.30 -2.41 1.75
CA TYR A 111 22.74 -1.39 0.87
C TYR A 111 21.27 -1.68 0.55
N GLU A 112 20.92 -2.89 0.12
CA GLU A 112 19.56 -3.28 -0.25
C GLU A 112 18.59 -3.21 0.95
N ILE A 113 19.03 -3.64 2.15
CA ILE A 113 18.20 -3.55 3.36
C ILE A 113 17.97 -2.10 3.75
N VAL A 114 19.02 -1.27 3.76
CA VAL A 114 18.89 0.16 4.10
C VAL A 114 18.05 0.89 3.06
N HIS A 115 18.25 0.59 1.77
CA HIS A 115 17.50 1.16 0.67
C HIS A 115 15.98 0.93 0.83
N ILE A 116 15.55 -0.31 1.02
CA ILE A 116 14.13 -0.62 1.16
C ILE A 116 13.53 -0.03 2.44
N VAL A 117 14.31 0.03 3.52
CA VAL A 117 13.85 0.65 4.77
C VAL A 117 13.67 2.16 4.61
N LEU A 118 14.64 2.87 4.04
CA LEU A 118 14.63 4.33 3.96
C LEU A 118 13.70 4.85 2.85
N LEU A 119 13.61 4.19 1.72
CA LEU A 119 12.88 4.70 0.56
C LEU A 119 11.47 4.12 0.40
N ASP A 120 11.20 2.93 0.93
CA ASP A 120 9.89 2.29 0.83
C ASP A 120 9.18 2.25 2.20
N TYR A 121 9.80 1.64 3.23
CA TYR A 121 9.12 1.38 4.50
C TYR A 121 8.88 2.64 5.33
N VAL A 122 9.89 3.49 5.54
CA VAL A 122 9.76 4.71 6.37
C VAL A 122 8.70 5.66 5.80
N PRO A 123 8.73 6.04 4.50
CA PRO A 123 7.69 6.88 3.91
C PRO A 123 6.29 6.28 4.00
N PHE A 124 6.19 4.95 3.84
CA PHE A 124 4.92 4.23 3.93
C PHE A 124 4.32 4.34 5.34
N ILE A 125 5.09 4.08 6.39
CA ILE A 125 4.61 4.17 7.77
C ILE A 125 4.34 5.60 8.20
N VAL A 126 5.13 6.56 7.74
CA VAL A 126 4.90 7.99 8.00
C VAL A 126 3.55 8.43 7.42
N LEU A 127 3.26 8.08 6.17
CA LEU A 127 1.97 8.40 5.55
C LEU A 127 0.81 7.76 6.30
N LEU A 128 0.87 6.44 6.54
CA LEU A 128 -0.20 5.73 7.23
C LEU A 128 -0.45 6.32 8.62
N SER A 129 0.62 6.62 9.37
CA SER A 129 0.51 7.22 10.70
C SER A 129 -0.11 8.62 10.66
N ALA A 130 0.27 9.46 9.70
CA ALA A 130 -0.27 10.80 9.54
C ALA A 130 -1.75 10.78 9.18
N LEU A 131 -2.15 9.97 8.17
CA LEU A 131 -3.55 9.81 7.77
C LEU A 131 -4.41 9.21 8.87
N PHE A 132 -3.93 8.15 9.52
CA PHE A 132 -4.62 7.49 10.62
C PHE A 132 -4.85 8.45 11.79
N THR A 133 -3.83 9.26 12.11
CA THR A 133 -3.91 10.28 13.15
C THR A 133 -4.94 11.36 12.80
N ALA A 134 -4.92 11.89 11.59
CA ALA A 134 -5.89 12.89 11.17
C ALA A 134 -7.32 12.31 11.11
N ALA A 135 -7.49 11.14 10.49
CA ALA A 135 -8.80 10.48 10.40
C ALA A 135 -9.39 10.13 11.77
N GLY A 136 -8.55 9.65 12.70
CA GLY A 136 -8.95 9.33 14.06
C GLY A 136 -9.45 10.51 14.89
N GLY A 137 -9.12 11.74 14.47
CA GLY A 137 -9.63 12.99 15.09
C GLY A 137 -11.01 13.44 14.59
N ILE A 138 -11.65 12.70 13.68
CA ILE A 138 -12.97 13.02 13.12
C ILE A 138 -14.00 12.03 13.70
N CYS A 139 -15.12 12.52 14.22
CA CYS A 139 -16.17 11.69 14.82
C CYS A 139 -17.55 12.14 14.37
N LEU A 140 -18.36 11.20 13.89
CA LEU A 140 -19.76 11.42 13.56
C LEU A 140 -20.65 11.02 14.75
N LYS A 141 -21.26 12.01 15.40
CA LYS A 141 -22.19 11.86 16.51
C LYS A 141 -23.64 12.05 16.05
N GLY A 142 -24.58 11.62 16.86
CA GLY A 142 -26.03 11.73 16.62
C GLY A 142 -26.71 10.37 16.43
N SER A 143 -28.03 10.37 16.41
CA SER A 143 -28.83 9.16 16.24
C SER A 143 -29.18 8.95 14.78
N LEU A 144 -28.68 7.84 14.22
CA LEU A 144 -29.04 7.33 12.90
C LEU A 144 -29.87 6.07 13.08
N ARG A 145 -30.93 5.94 12.30
CA ARG A 145 -31.72 4.70 12.26
C ARG A 145 -31.38 3.93 10.99
N GLY A 146 -30.85 2.71 11.16
CA GLY A 146 -30.48 1.85 10.07
C GLY A 146 -31.70 1.42 9.26
N SER A 147 -31.82 2.00 8.07
CA SER A 147 -32.71 1.58 7.00
C SER A 147 -31.90 1.29 5.76
N PRO A 148 -32.45 0.56 4.76
CA PRO A 148 -31.71 0.28 3.53
C PRO A 148 -31.12 1.53 2.85
N ALA A 149 -31.90 2.61 2.81
CA ALA A 149 -31.43 3.87 2.24
C ALA A 149 -30.31 4.51 3.07
N VAL A 150 -30.47 4.58 4.40
CA VAL A 150 -29.45 5.16 5.30
C VAL A 150 -28.15 4.35 5.24
N ASN A 151 -28.23 3.03 5.29
CA ASN A 151 -27.07 2.16 5.20
C ASN A 151 -26.35 2.34 3.86
N THR A 152 -27.09 2.37 2.75
CA THR A 152 -26.52 2.56 1.40
C THR A 152 -25.83 3.93 1.30
N ILE A 153 -26.43 4.99 1.84
CA ILE A 153 -25.83 6.33 1.83
C ILE A 153 -24.54 6.35 2.66
N ILE A 154 -24.52 5.75 3.86
CA ILE A 154 -23.31 5.70 4.70
C ILE A 154 -22.19 4.95 3.98
N ILE A 155 -22.50 3.80 3.37
CA ILE A 155 -21.51 3.02 2.62
C ILE A 155 -21.02 3.80 1.38
N ALA A 156 -21.91 4.46 0.64
CA ALA A 156 -21.55 5.28 -0.52
C ALA A 156 -20.64 6.46 -0.14
N ILE A 157 -20.95 7.16 0.97
CA ILE A 157 -20.08 8.21 1.51
C ILE A 157 -18.72 7.63 1.91
N GLY A 158 -18.70 6.49 2.61
CA GLY A 158 -17.46 5.83 3.00
C GLY A 158 -16.60 5.40 1.81
N THR A 159 -17.24 4.86 0.77
CA THR A 159 -16.59 4.50 -0.50
C THR A 159 -15.92 5.71 -1.16
N SER A 160 -16.61 6.85 -1.16
CA SER A 160 -16.08 8.10 -1.73
C SER A 160 -14.95 8.68 -0.89
N LEU A 161 -15.04 8.61 0.43
CA LEU A 161 -14.02 9.14 1.34
C LEU A 161 -12.77 8.26 1.40
N ALA A 162 -12.89 6.95 1.19
CA ALA A 162 -11.79 6.00 1.33
C ALA A 162 -10.58 6.35 0.47
N SER A 163 -10.78 6.86 -0.74
CA SER A 163 -9.69 7.29 -1.61
C SER A 163 -8.92 8.52 -1.11
N TRP A 164 -9.51 9.34 -0.24
CA TRP A 164 -8.91 10.61 0.20
C TRP A 164 -8.30 10.56 1.60
N MET A 165 -8.89 9.75 2.50
CA MET A 165 -8.44 9.64 3.88
C MET A 165 -7.95 8.24 4.25
N GLY A 166 -7.78 7.38 3.25
CA GLY A 166 -7.42 5.98 3.39
C GLY A 166 -8.61 5.08 3.76
N THR A 167 -8.57 3.83 3.29
CA THR A 167 -9.58 2.80 3.61
C THR A 167 -9.72 2.61 5.11
N THR A 168 -8.60 2.56 5.85
CA THR A 168 -8.60 2.47 7.32
C THR A 168 -9.26 3.68 7.98
N GLY A 169 -8.95 4.90 7.52
CA GLY A 169 -9.51 6.14 8.06
C GLY A 169 -11.02 6.25 7.83
N ALA A 170 -11.48 5.97 6.61
CA ALA A 170 -12.90 5.97 6.27
C ALA A 170 -13.68 4.88 7.03
N ALA A 171 -13.06 3.70 7.19
CA ALA A 171 -13.64 2.61 7.97
C ALA A 171 -13.80 3.00 9.44
N MET A 172 -12.77 3.56 10.07
CA MET A 172 -12.85 4.01 11.47
C MET A 172 -13.93 5.08 11.69
N LEU A 173 -14.05 6.02 10.76
CA LEU A 173 -15.04 7.10 10.85
C LEU A 173 -16.48 6.57 10.82
N LEU A 174 -16.76 5.59 9.95
CA LEU A 174 -18.14 5.24 9.59
C LEU A 174 -18.63 3.90 10.14
N ILE A 175 -17.74 2.95 10.49
CA ILE A 175 -18.17 1.64 10.96
C ILE A 175 -18.99 1.72 12.26
N ARG A 176 -18.54 2.50 13.26
CA ARG A 176 -19.24 2.63 14.54
C ARG A 176 -20.60 3.33 14.41
N PRO A 177 -20.75 4.47 13.70
CA PRO A 177 -22.06 5.03 13.36
C PRO A 177 -22.99 4.04 12.65
N LEU A 178 -22.45 3.28 11.68
CA LEU A 178 -23.22 2.28 10.95
C LEU A 178 -23.70 1.15 11.87
N LEU A 179 -22.84 0.65 12.76
CA LEU A 179 -23.20 -0.39 13.73
C LEU A 179 -24.25 0.10 14.74
N ARG A 180 -24.09 1.34 15.28
CA ARG A 180 -25.08 1.95 16.16
C ARG A 180 -26.44 2.11 15.50
N ALA A 181 -26.47 2.59 14.25
CA ALA A 181 -27.70 2.74 13.48
C ALA A 181 -28.46 1.41 13.32
N ASN A 182 -27.73 0.30 13.23
CA ASN A 182 -28.27 -1.04 13.03
C ASN A 182 -28.29 -1.89 14.33
N ALA A 183 -28.07 -1.31 15.51
CA ALA A 183 -28.02 -2.04 16.78
C ALA A 183 -29.30 -2.85 17.05
N TRP A 184 -30.45 -2.29 16.70
CA TRP A 184 -31.78 -2.88 16.89
C TRP A 184 -32.10 -4.04 15.93
N ARG A 185 -31.36 -4.17 14.80
CA ARG A 185 -31.61 -5.18 13.77
C ARG A 185 -31.00 -6.52 14.16
N LYS A 186 -31.71 -7.61 13.83
CA LYS A 186 -31.22 -8.99 13.97
C LYS A 186 -30.32 -9.38 12.79
N HIS A 187 -30.71 -9.01 11.56
CA HIS A 187 -30.01 -9.34 10.33
C HIS A 187 -29.14 -8.16 9.87
N LYS A 188 -27.90 -8.09 10.34
CA LYS A 188 -26.98 -6.97 10.07
C LYS A 188 -25.59 -7.35 9.59
N VAL A 189 -25.29 -8.65 9.51
CA VAL A 189 -23.96 -9.15 9.05
C VAL A 189 -23.63 -8.66 7.65
N HIS A 190 -24.58 -8.72 6.71
CA HIS A 190 -24.39 -8.28 5.32
C HIS A 190 -24.04 -6.79 5.23
N VAL A 191 -24.51 -5.96 6.16
CA VAL A 191 -24.17 -4.52 6.20
C VAL A 191 -22.66 -4.35 6.40
N VAL A 192 -22.07 -5.14 7.30
CA VAL A 192 -20.63 -5.11 7.57
C VAL A 192 -19.85 -5.74 6.40
N VAL A 193 -20.35 -6.83 5.82
CA VAL A 193 -19.71 -7.48 4.65
C VAL A 193 -19.58 -6.52 3.47
N PHE A 194 -20.66 -5.85 3.09
CA PHE A 194 -20.62 -4.87 1.99
C PHE A 194 -19.84 -3.60 2.35
N PHE A 195 -19.80 -3.23 3.62
CA PHE A 195 -18.92 -2.16 4.08
C PHE A 195 -17.44 -2.52 3.86
N ILE A 196 -17.06 -3.78 4.13
CA ILE A 196 -15.70 -4.27 3.82
C ILE A 196 -15.44 -4.23 2.31
N PHE A 197 -16.36 -4.69 1.47
CA PHE A 197 -16.17 -4.68 0.01
C PHE A 197 -15.91 -3.28 -0.51
N LEU A 198 -16.74 -2.33 -0.10
CA LEU A 198 -16.78 -1.00 -0.69
C LEU A 198 -15.86 -0.02 0.02
N VAL A 199 -15.99 0.12 1.34
CA VAL A 199 -15.25 1.17 2.08
C VAL A 199 -13.83 0.73 2.40
N ALA A 200 -13.65 -0.52 2.82
CA ALA A 200 -12.34 -1.01 3.22
C ALA A 200 -11.45 -1.46 2.05
N ASN A 201 -11.97 -1.53 0.81
CA ASN A 201 -11.21 -1.97 -0.37
C ASN A 201 -11.51 -1.09 -1.61
N ILE A 202 -12.58 -1.37 -2.35
CA ILE A 202 -12.85 -0.79 -3.68
C ILE A 202 -12.82 0.74 -3.66
N GLY A 203 -13.36 1.35 -2.60
CA GLY A 203 -13.37 2.80 -2.42
C GLY A 203 -11.98 3.43 -2.31
N GLY A 204 -10.95 2.67 -1.93
CA GLY A 204 -9.57 3.15 -1.82
C GLY A 204 -8.81 3.33 -3.13
N SER A 205 -9.43 3.08 -4.30
CA SER A 205 -8.70 2.90 -5.56
C SER A 205 -8.34 4.18 -6.32
N LEU A 206 -8.84 5.37 -5.94
CA LEU A 206 -8.70 6.57 -6.79
C LEU A 206 -7.48 7.43 -6.50
N THR A 207 -6.83 7.29 -5.36
CA THR A 207 -5.60 8.02 -5.07
C THR A 207 -4.59 7.12 -4.35
N PRO A 208 -3.31 7.48 -4.37
CA PRO A 208 -2.27 6.77 -3.61
C PRO A 208 -2.53 6.74 -2.09
N LEU A 209 -3.34 7.65 -1.57
CA LEU A 209 -3.70 7.69 -0.15
C LEU A 209 -4.79 6.70 0.23
N GLY A 210 -5.55 6.23 -0.75
CA GLY A 210 -6.72 5.39 -0.52
C GLY A 210 -6.35 4.01 -0.01
N ASP A 211 -5.39 3.37 -0.66
CA ASP A 211 -5.01 2.00 -0.29
C ASP A 211 -3.49 1.78 -0.45
N PRO A 212 -2.84 1.01 0.45
CA PRO A 212 -1.40 0.77 0.47
C PRO A 212 -0.75 0.41 -0.87
N PRO A 213 -1.33 -0.46 -1.73
CA PRO A 213 -0.77 -0.78 -3.04
C PRO A 213 -0.48 0.45 -3.90
N LEU A 214 -1.43 1.38 -3.95
CA LEU A 214 -1.32 2.56 -4.81
C LEU A 214 -0.27 3.54 -4.28
N PHE A 215 -0.11 3.62 -2.96
CA PHE A 215 0.96 4.42 -2.37
C PHE A 215 2.34 3.84 -2.67
N LEU A 216 2.49 2.51 -2.62
CA LEU A 216 3.74 1.87 -3.01
C LEU A 216 4.04 2.11 -4.50
N GLY A 217 3.02 2.09 -5.36
CA GLY A 217 3.16 2.52 -6.76
C GLY A 217 3.66 3.96 -6.88
N PHE A 218 3.11 4.87 -6.08
CA PHE A 218 3.56 6.26 -6.01
C PHE A 218 5.03 6.38 -5.56
N LEU A 219 5.44 5.65 -4.53
CA LEU A 219 6.85 5.60 -4.10
C LEU A 219 7.78 5.06 -5.19
N LYS A 220 7.28 4.16 -6.05
CA LYS A 220 8.01 3.64 -7.23
C LYS A 220 7.95 4.58 -8.44
N GLY A 221 7.34 5.76 -8.32
CA GLY A 221 7.32 6.79 -9.35
C GLY A 221 6.04 6.87 -10.17
N VAL A 222 4.98 6.14 -9.83
CA VAL A 222 3.66 6.33 -10.44
C VAL A 222 3.12 7.71 -10.03
N GLU A 223 2.61 8.48 -10.97
CA GLU A 223 2.09 9.81 -10.70
C GLU A 223 0.83 9.77 -9.82
N PHE A 224 0.71 10.75 -8.93
CA PHE A 224 -0.41 10.83 -7.97
C PHE A 224 -1.77 10.73 -8.65
N PHE A 225 -1.98 11.50 -9.71
CA PHE A 225 -3.27 11.54 -10.43
C PHE A 225 -3.43 10.46 -11.48
N TRP A 226 -2.40 9.64 -11.75
CA TRP A 226 -2.53 8.51 -12.66
C TRP A 226 -3.60 7.52 -12.18
N THR A 227 -3.71 7.32 -10.88
CA THR A 227 -4.69 6.42 -10.25
C THR A 227 -6.14 6.80 -10.54
N LEU A 228 -6.43 8.05 -10.92
CA LEU A 228 -7.77 8.45 -11.38
C LEU A 228 -8.21 7.69 -12.64
N LYS A 229 -7.29 7.07 -13.38
CA LYS A 229 -7.64 6.15 -14.48
C LYS A 229 -8.39 4.90 -14.01
N LEU A 230 -8.40 4.60 -12.72
CA LEU A 230 -9.21 3.53 -12.14
C LEU A 230 -10.69 3.95 -11.97
N PHE A 231 -11.02 5.25 -12.04
CA PHE A 231 -12.38 5.75 -11.85
C PHE A 231 -13.42 5.11 -12.79
N PRO A 232 -13.17 4.95 -14.12
CA PRO A 232 -14.10 4.28 -15.02
C PRO A 232 -14.39 2.82 -14.66
N VAL A 233 -13.48 2.13 -13.95
CA VAL A 233 -13.68 0.76 -13.48
C VAL A 233 -14.32 0.75 -12.08
N MET A 234 -13.81 1.57 -11.18
CA MET A 234 -14.25 1.65 -9.77
C MET A 234 -15.71 2.09 -9.64
N LEU A 235 -16.12 3.11 -10.41
CA LEU A 235 -17.45 3.69 -10.26
C LEU A 235 -18.58 2.70 -10.64
N PRO A 236 -18.56 2.02 -11.82
CA PRO A 236 -19.57 1.03 -12.17
C PRO A 236 -19.60 -0.15 -11.19
N VAL A 237 -18.43 -0.63 -10.73
CA VAL A 237 -18.34 -1.69 -9.74
C VAL A 237 -18.98 -1.26 -8.42
N SER A 238 -18.68 -0.06 -7.94
CA SER A 238 -19.26 0.48 -6.71
C SER A 238 -20.78 0.66 -6.81
N ILE A 239 -21.26 1.21 -7.92
CA ILE A 239 -22.71 1.38 -8.16
C ILE A 239 -23.41 0.02 -8.19
N LEU A 240 -22.87 -0.95 -8.91
CA LEU A 240 -23.43 -2.30 -8.99
C LEU A 240 -23.52 -2.94 -7.59
N LEU A 241 -22.45 -2.87 -6.80
CA LEU A 241 -22.42 -3.43 -5.45
C LEU A 241 -23.36 -2.68 -4.49
N LEU A 242 -23.49 -1.36 -4.61
CA LEU A 242 -24.47 -0.58 -3.84
C LEU A 242 -25.92 -0.95 -4.20
N ILE A 243 -26.22 -1.21 -5.47
CA ILE A 243 -27.54 -1.69 -5.89
C ILE A 243 -27.82 -3.08 -5.31
N VAL A 244 -26.86 -4.02 -5.45
CA VAL A 244 -26.97 -5.37 -4.88
C VAL A 244 -27.17 -5.29 -3.37
N PHE A 245 -26.39 -4.45 -2.67
CA PHE A 245 -26.53 -4.20 -1.25
C PHE A 245 -27.93 -3.67 -0.89
N PHE A 246 -28.38 -2.62 -1.58
CA PHE A 246 -29.69 -2.00 -1.30
C PHE A 246 -30.84 -2.99 -1.44
N VAL A 247 -30.83 -3.80 -2.52
CA VAL A 247 -31.84 -4.84 -2.74
C VAL A 247 -31.76 -5.89 -1.63
N PHE A 248 -30.57 -6.39 -1.32
CA PHE A 248 -30.38 -7.39 -0.28
C PHE A 248 -30.76 -6.87 1.12
N ASP A 249 -30.32 -5.66 1.48
CA ASP A 249 -30.66 -5.04 2.75
C ASP A 249 -32.17 -4.77 2.87
N THR A 250 -32.84 -4.41 1.77
CA THR A 250 -34.30 -4.24 1.73
C THR A 250 -35.03 -5.55 2.01
N LEU A 251 -34.54 -6.67 1.44
CA LEU A 251 -35.12 -8.00 1.68
C LEU A 251 -34.92 -8.43 3.15
N MET A 252 -33.76 -8.15 3.73
CA MET A 252 -33.49 -8.45 5.14
C MET A 252 -34.27 -7.53 6.08
N PHE A 253 -34.39 -6.25 5.72
CA PHE A 253 -35.15 -5.26 6.49
C PHE A 253 -36.64 -5.64 6.63
N LYS A 254 -37.24 -6.20 5.59
CA LYS A 254 -38.64 -6.70 5.65
C LYS A 254 -38.83 -7.86 6.64
N LYS A 255 -37.76 -8.54 7.04
CA LYS A 255 -37.80 -9.64 8.03
C LYS A 255 -37.60 -9.12 9.48
N GLU A 256 -37.23 -7.85 9.63
CA GLU A 256 -37.13 -7.23 10.95
C GLU A 256 -38.53 -6.87 11.49
N GLY A 257 -38.66 -6.88 12.79
CA GLY A 257 -39.88 -6.38 13.47
C GLY A 257 -40.03 -4.86 13.39
N ALA A 258 -41.03 -4.35 14.06
CA ALA A 258 -41.16 -2.90 14.22
C ALA A 258 -39.93 -2.35 14.91
N ALA A 259 -39.35 -1.31 14.31
CA ALA A 259 -38.21 -0.66 14.92
C ALA A 259 -38.60 0.01 16.25
N PRO A 260 -37.76 -0.08 17.29
CA PRO A 260 -38.02 0.58 18.57
C PRO A 260 -38.27 2.07 18.39
N ASP A 261 -39.09 2.64 19.26
CA ASP A 261 -39.20 4.09 19.35
C ASP A 261 -37.99 4.60 20.14
N ASP A 262 -37.01 5.17 19.42
CA ASP A 262 -35.68 5.49 19.95
C ASP A 262 -35.63 6.78 20.78
N GLY A 263 -36.78 7.31 21.24
CA GLY A 263 -36.85 8.54 22.03
C GLY A 263 -36.42 9.80 21.27
N GLU A 264 -35.78 10.75 21.95
CA GLU A 264 -35.33 12.00 21.33
C GLU A 264 -34.24 11.79 20.28
N LYS A 265 -34.52 12.17 19.03
CA LYS A 265 -33.56 12.13 17.93
C LYS A 265 -32.47 13.18 18.14
N GLN A 266 -31.26 12.76 18.37
CA GLN A 266 -30.12 13.68 18.39
C GLN A 266 -29.73 14.06 16.97
N PRO A 267 -29.52 15.36 16.64
CA PRO A 267 -29.11 15.80 15.34
C PRO A 267 -27.71 15.25 15.00
N LEU A 268 -27.49 14.98 13.71
CA LEU A 268 -26.18 14.59 13.23
C LEU A 268 -25.21 15.75 13.41
N LYS A 269 -24.08 15.47 14.06
CA LYS A 269 -23.00 16.43 14.28
C LYS A 269 -21.66 15.79 13.91
N LEU A 270 -20.89 16.49 13.09
CA LEU A 270 -19.54 16.11 12.73
C LEU A 270 -18.57 16.92 13.58
N ASP A 271 -17.96 16.25 14.54
CA ASP A 271 -16.94 16.85 15.40
C ASP A 271 -15.53 16.58 14.85
N GLY A 272 -14.60 17.52 15.06
CA GLY A 272 -13.22 17.39 14.59
C GLY A 272 -13.01 17.69 13.10
N ALA A 273 -13.93 18.42 12.46
CA ALA A 273 -13.91 18.73 11.02
C ALA A 273 -12.58 19.37 10.52
N LEU A 274 -11.82 20.07 11.40
CA LEU A 274 -10.49 20.61 11.03
C LEU A 274 -9.51 19.52 10.62
N ASN A 275 -9.70 18.27 11.05
CA ASN A 275 -8.84 17.17 10.61
C ASN A 275 -8.99 16.88 9.10
N PHE A 276 -10.09 17.22 8.45
CA PHE A 276 -10.16 17.19 6.98
C PHE A 276 -9.18 18.18 6.33
N VAL A 277 -8.95 19.34 6.97
CA VAL A 277 -7.93 20.28 6.51
C VAL A 277 -6.54 19.66 6.69
N PHE A 278 -6.27 18.96 7.77
CA PHE A 278 -5.00 18.24 7.96
C PHE A 278 -4.79 17.14 6.91
N ILE A 279 -5.85 16.38 6.56
CA ILE A 279 -5.80 15.41 5.45
C ILE A 279 -5.48 16.14 4.13
N ALA A 280 -6.14 17.26 3.84
CA ALA A 280 -5.83 18.07 2.66
C ALA A 280 -4.39 18.61 2.66
N CYS A 281 -3.85 18.97 3.84
CA CYS A 281 -2.44 19.37 3.99
C CYS A 281 -1.47 18.19 3.75
N ILE A 282 -1.82 16.95 4.14
CA ILE A 282 -1.03 15.75 3.82
C ILE A 282 -0.98 15.55 2.30
N ILE A 283 -2.13 15.66 1.61
CA ILE A 283 -2.19 15.63 0.14
C ILE A 283 -1.31 16.72 -0.45
N GLY A 284 -1.43 17.94 0.07
CA GLY A 284 -0.61 19.08 -0.33
C GLY A 284 0.88 18.83 -0.16
N ALA A 285 1.31 18.23 0.95
CA ALA A 285 2.72 17.88 1.19
C ALA A 285 3.27 16.87 0.17
N ILE A 286 2.45 15.89 -0.22
CA ILE A 286 2.83 14.90 -1.25
C ILE A 286 2.97 15.56 -2.62
N LEU A 287 1.99 16.38 -3.02
CA LEU A 287 2.03 17.09 -4.31
C LEU A 287 3.17 18.12 -4.35
N PHE A 288 3.40 18.83 -3.24
CA PHE A 288 4.48 19.78 -3.11
C PHE A 288 5.85 19.12 -3.24
N SER A 289 6.04 17.94 -2.62
CA SER A 289 7.30 17.20 -2.74
C SER A 289 7.59 16.77 -4.17
N LYS A 290 6.56 16.40 -4.94
CA LYS A 290 6.69 16.09 -6.37
C LYS A 290 7.14 17.33 -7.16
N SER A 291 6.53 18.48 -6.89
CA SER A 291 6.94 19.74 -7.52
C SER A 291 8.39 20.11 -7.19
N LEU A 292 8.84 19.85 -5.96
CA LEU A 292 10.25 20.07 -5.58
C LEU A 292 11.20 19.09 -6.29
N ALA A 293 10.80 17.82 -6.41
CA ALA A 293 11.59 16.80 -7.11
C ALA A 293 11.73 17.09 -8.60
N ASP A 294 10.67 17.59 -9.23
CA ASP A 294 10.66 17.93 -10.67
C ASP A 294 11.30 19.30 -10.97
N GLY A 295 11.53 20.14 -9.95
CA GLY A 295 12.07 21.49 -10.06
C GLY A 295 13.34 21.71 -9.25
N ALA A 296 13.20 22.27 -8.04
CA ALA A 296 14.33 22.77 -7.24
C ALA A 296 15.35 21.69 -6.83
N PHE A 297 14.95 20.43 -6.74
CA PHE A 297 15.84 19.32 -6.33
C PHE A 297 16.17 18.37 -7.48
N LYS A 298 16.19 18.87 -8.71
CA LYS A 298 16.55 18.12 -9.92
C LYS A 298 17.86 18.60 -10.52
N ASP A 299 18.71 17.66 -10.90
CA ASP A 299 19.91 17.93 -11.71
C ASP A 299 19.57 17.73 -13.20
N GLU A 300 19.31 18.83 -13.89
CA GLU A 300 18.97 18.82 -15.32
C GLU A 300 20.11 18.31 -16.21
N THR A 301 21.36 18.43 -15.76
CA THR A 301 22.51 17.98 -16.56
C THR A 301 22.55 16.47 -16.73
N VAL A 302 22.03 15.72 -15.76
CA VAL A 302 21.90 14.26 -15.81
C VAL A 302 20.86 13.87 -16.86
N ALA A 303 19.73 14.57 -16.90
CA ALA A 303 18.67 14.33 -17.87
C ALA A 303 19.19 14.46 -19.31
N GLU A 304 19.95 15.54 -19.60
CA GLU A 304 20.55 15.78 -20.90
C GLU A 304 21.56 14.71 -21.30
N LYS A 305 22.43 14.28 -20.38
CA LYS A 305 23.42 13.21 -20.61
C LYS A 305 22.82 11.83 -20.83
N MET A 306 21.70 11.55 -20.17
CA MET A 306 21.06 10.23 -20.25
C MET A 306 20.07 10.10 -21.40
N ALA A 307 19.45 11.20 -21.87
CA ALA A 307 18.47 11.18 -22.94
C ALA A 307 18.93 10.44 -24.22
N PRO A 308 20.11 10.71 -24.81
CA PRO A 308 20.55 10.01 -26.02
C PRO A 308 20.80 8.52 -25.78
N LYS A 309 21.23 8.10 -24.58
CA LYS A 309 21.46 6.70 -24.23
C LYS A 309 20.13 5.95 -24.13
N ILE A 310 19.12 6.58 -23.51
CA ILE A 310 17.77 6.02 -23.40
C ILE A 310 17.14 5.90 -24.77
N GLN A 311 17.22 6.95 -25.61
CA GLN A 311 16.67 6.94 -26.96
C GLN A 311 17.29 5.85 -27.84
N LYS A 312 18.62 5.64 -27.74
CA LYS A 312 19.28 4.53 -28.44
C LYS A 312 18.76 3.17 -27.99
N ALA A 313 18.66 2.95 -26.68
CA ALA A 313 18.16 1.70 -26.13
C ALA A 313 16.68 1.44 -26.49
N GLU A 314 15.85 2.49 -26.54
CA GLU A 314 14.46 2.41 -27.02
C GLU A 314 14.39 2.01 -28.50
N GLY A 315 15.30 2.50 -29.34
CA GLY A 315 15.43 2.08 -30.73
C GLY A 315 15.81 0.60 -30.87
N GLU A 316 16.77 0.14 -30.06
CA GLU A 316 17.17 -1.28 -30.00
C GLU A 316 16.03 -2.18 -29.52
N MET A 317 15.27 -1.73 -28.51
CA MET A 317 14.09 -2.42 -28.01
C MET A 317 13.01 -2.54 -29.09
N ALA A 318 12.71 -1.46 -29.81
CA ALA A 318 11.72 -1.48 -30.89
C ALA A 318 12.14 -2.44 -32.01
N ALA A 319 13.42 -2.40 -32.44
CA ALA A 319 13.94 -3.30 -33.46
C ALA A 319 13.88 -4.78 -33.05
N ALA A 320 14.14 -5.08 -31.76
CA ALA A 320 14.00 -6.44 -31.24
C ALA A 320 12.54 -6.91 -31.21
N LYS A 321 11.62 -6.01 -30.86
CA LYS A 321 10.17 -6.26 -30.90
C LYS A 321 9.67 -6.57 -32.30
N ASP A 322 10.11 -5.79 -33.30
CA ASP A 322 9.72 -5.96 -34.69
C ASP A 322 10.19 -7.32 -35.25
N LYS A 323 11.43 -7.72 -34.91
CA LYS A 323 11.94 -9.05 -35.31
C LYS A 323 11.12 -10.18 -34.71
N LEU A 324 10.80 -10.11 -33.42
CA LEU A 324 9.97 -11.09 -32.73
C LEU A 324 8.56 -11.17 -33.37
N SER A 325 7.95 -10.02 -33.61
CA SER A 325 6.60 -9.92 -34.19
C SER A 325 6.55 -10.47 -35.61
N ALA A 326 7.55 -10.17 -36.43
CA ALA A 326 7.69 -10.71 -37.77
C ALA A 326 7.84 -12.23 -37.77
N TYR A 327 8.68 -12.78 -36.86
CA TYR A 327 8.85 -14.21 -36.69
C TYR A 327 7.55 -14.91 -36.30
N VAL A 328 6.83 -14.40 -35.29
CA VAL A 328 5.55 -14.94 -34.83
C VAL A 328 4.51 -14.92 -35.96
N SER A 329 4.44 -13.82 -36.73
CA SER A 329 3.51 -13.69 -37.86
C SER A 329 3.80 -14.67 -38.99
N SER A 330 5.07 -14.91 -39.31
CA SER A 330 5.48 -15.84 -40.37
C SER A 330 5.37 -17.32 -39.98
N ASN A 331 5.35 -17.63 -38.68
CA ASN A 331 5.33 -18.98 -38.14
C ASN A 331 4.06 -19.31 -37.35
N SER A 332 2.92 -18.75 -37.75
CA SER A 332 1.64 -18.87 -37.01
C SER A 332 1.11 -20.31 -36.86
N GLY A 333 1.67 -21.29 -37.56
CA GLY A 333 1.36 -22.72 -37.43
C GLY A 333 2.41 -23.56 -36.69
N ALA A 334 3.54 -22.93 -36.26
CA ALA A 334 4.61 -23.62 -35.56
C ALA A 334 4.40 -23.59 -34.03
N SER A 335 5.07 -24.52 -33.31
CA SER A 335 5.13 -24.46 -31.85
C SER A 335 5.91 -23.21 -31.44
N LEU A 336 5.25 -22.27 -30.74
CA LEU A 336 5.82 -21.04 -30.19
C LEU A 336 6.09 -21.24 -28.70
N ASP A 337 6.89 -22.23 -28.36
CA ASP A 337 7.30 -22.56 -26.99
C ASP A 337 8.82 -22.57 -26.82
N GLN A 338 9.28 -22.95 -25.65
CA GLN A 338 10.71 -22.98 -25.32
C GLN A 338 11.52 -24.02 -26.14
N SER A 339 10.84 -24.98 -26.81
CA SER A 339 11.51 -25.97 -27.67
C SER A 339 11.99 -25.38 -29.02
N ASN A 340 11.39 -24.25 -29.43
CA ASN A 340 11.80 -23.51 -30.62
C ASN A 340 12.90 -22.51 -30.25
N ALA A 341 14.14 -22.92 -30.51
CA ALA A 341 15.33 -22.15 -30.08
C ALA A 341 15.38 -20.73 -30.68
N GLU A 342 15.02 -20.56 -31.97
CA GLU A 342 15.05 -19.25 -32.63
C GLU A 342 13.98 -18.32 -32.04
N TYR A 343 12.75 -18.82 -31.85
CA TYR A 343 11.67 -18.07 -31.20
C TYR A 343 12.08 -17.66 -29.78
N TYR A 344 12.61 -18.60 -29.00
CA TYR A 344 13.02 -18.32 -27.62
C TYR A 344 14.14 -17.28 -27.55
N GLN A 345 15.09 -17.33 -28.48
CA GLN A 345 16.18 -16.35 -28.57
C GLN A 345 15.64 -14.94 -28.89
N LEU A 346 14.78 -14.79 -29.91
CA LEU A 346 14.18 -13.51 -30.27
C LEU A 346 13.34 -12.92 -29.12
N ARG A 347 12.60 -13.80 -28.43
CA ARG A 347 11.81 -13.44 -27.26
C ARG A 347 12.68 -12.90 -26.13
N THR A 348 13.79 -13.58 -25.85
CA THR A 348 14.76 -13.22 -24.81
C THR A 348 15.49 -11.92 -25.17
N ASP A 349 15.94 -11.76 -26.42
CA ASP A 349 16.60 -10.55 -26.89
C ASP A 349 15.71 -9.31 -26.71
N HIS A 350 14.42 -9.41 -27.03
CA HIS A 350 13.49 -8.32 -26.80
C HIS A 350 13.34 -8.00 -25.28
N LEU A 351 13.24 -9.01 -24.43
CA LEU A 351 13.10 -8.78 -22.97
C LEU A 351 14.37 -8.19 -22.35
N HIS A 352 15.55 -8.58 -22.84
CA HIS A 352 16.81 -7.94 -22.43
C HIS A 352 16.87 -6.47 -22.86
N ALA A 353 16.39 -6.14 -24.05
CA ALA A 353 16.31 -4.76 -24.50
C ALA A 353 15.33 -3.92 -23.64
N VAL A 354 14.19 -4.49 -23.25
CA VAL A 354 13.26 -3.87 -22.29
C VAL A 354 13.94 -3.63 -20.95
N ALA A 355 14.64 -4.62 -20.40
CA ALA A 355 15.36 -4.50 -19.14
C ALA A 355 16.46 -3.43 -19.19
N ALA A 356 17.17 -3.31 -20.31
CA ALA A 356 18.19 -2.28 -20.53
C ALA A 356 17.59 -0.87 -20.51
N VAL A 357 16.46 -0.63 -21.18
CA VAL A 357 15.74 0.65 -21.14
C VAL A 357 15.30 0.99 -19.72
N ASN A 358 14.66 0.03 -19.02
CA ASN A 358 14.18 0.23 -17.65
C ASN A 358 15.34 0.53 -16.70
N GLY A 359 16.47 -0.15 -16.83
CA GLY A 359 17.69 0.10 -16.05
C GLY A 359 18.26 1.51 -16.27
N LEU A 360 18.31 1.98 -17.52
CA LEU A 360 18.77 3.34 -17.85
C LEU A 360 17.81 4.41 -17.28
N ARG A 361 16.51 4.19 -17.34
CA ARG A 361 15.50 5.11 -16.76
C ARG A 361 15.58 5.15 -15.24
N ALA A 362 15.70 4.00 -14.59
CA ALA A 362 15.88 3.91 -13.14
C ALA A 362 17.16 4.65 -12.69
N LYS A 363 18.28 4.43 -13.42
CA LYS A 363 19.53 5.16 -13.17
C LYS A 363 19.37 6.66 -13.37
N LYS A 364 18.73 7.10 -14.44
CA LYS A 364 18.44 8.52 -14.66
C LYS A 364 17.67 9.11 -13.48
N THR A 365 16.56 8.49 -13.06
CA THR A 365 15.74 8.97 -11.94
C THR A 365 16.53 9.03 -10.63
N HIS A 366 17.40 8.04 -10.38
CA HIS A 366 18.26 8.04 -9.20
C HIS A 366 19.29 9.18 -9.23
N ASP A 367 19.97 9.36 -10.38
CA ASP A 367 21.08 10.31 -10.49
C ASP A 367 20.60 11.77 -10.60
N GLU A 368 19.41 12.04 -11.19
CA GLU A 368 18.85 13.38 -11.32
C GLU A 368 18.25 13.94 -10.02
N ASN A 369 17.89 13.08 -9.06
CA ASN A 369 17.32 13.54 -7.79
C ASN A 369 18.43 13.94 -6.80
N LEU A 370 18.45 15.23 -6.42
CA LEU A 370 19.34 15.71 -5.37
C LEU A 370 18.90 15.17 -4.00
N GLY A 371 19.88 14.72 -3.22
CA GLY A 371 19.61 14.08 -1.94
C GLY A 371 20.83 14.01 -1.03
N VAL A 372 20.63 13.47 0.15
CA VAL A 372 21.67 13.17 1.14
C VAL A 372 21.94 11.68 1.21
N ASP A 373 23.21 11.32 1.34
CA ASP A 373 23.61 9.92 1.51
C ASP A 373 23.50 9.51 2.99
N ILE A 374 22.60 8.57 3.27
CA ILE A 374 22.36 8.00 4.59
C ILE A 374 22.74 6.51 4.55
N PHE A 375 23.79 6.13 5.27
CA PHE A 375 24.32 4.75 5.30
C PHE A 375 24.64 4.17 3.91
N GLY A 376 25.06 5.03 2.96
CA GLY A 376 25.40 4.65 1.59
C GLY A 376 24.20 4.65 0.62
N VAL A 377 23.01 5.03 1.08
CA VAL A 377 21.80 5.17 0.26
C VAL A 377 21.45 6.64 0.09
N ARG A 378 21.30 7.09 -1.15
CA ARG A 378 20.85 8.46 -1.44
C ARG A 378 19.36 8.60 -1.19
N VAL A 379 19.00 9.44 -0.21
CA VAL A 379 17.62 9.81 0.11
C VAL A 379 17.33 11.17 -0.51
N PRO A 380 16.38 11.29 -1.47
CA PRO A 380 16.03 12.55 -2.10
C PRO A 380 15.53 13.60 -1.10
N TYR A 381 15.98 14.85 -1.21
CA TYR A 381 15.51 15.95 -0.36
C TYR A 381 13.98 16.13 -0.43
N ALA A 382 13.38 15.92 -1.59
CA ALA A 382 11.93 15.97 -1.75
C ALA A 382 11.20 14.98 -0.85
N ASN A 383 11.75 13.76 -0.67
CA ASN A 383 11.19 12.75 0.22
C ASN A 383 11.30 13.18 1.69
N LEU A 384 12.44 13.72 2.10
CA LEU A 384 12.64 14.21 3.47
C LEU A 384 11.68 15.35 3.82
N VAL A 385 11.48 16.29 2.88
CA VAL A 385 10.53 17.41 3.05
C VAL A 385 9.10 16.85 3.18
N ARG A 386 8.69 15.94 2.30
CA ARG A 386 7.38 15.29 2.35
C ARG A 386 7.13 14.62 3.69
N ASP A 387 8.06 13.75 4.10
CA ASP A 387 7.90 12.94 5.31
C ASP A 387 7.93 13.82 6.56
N GLY A 388 8.81 14.84 6.61
CA GLY A 388 8.85 15.83 7.68
C GLY A 388 7.55 16.64 7.80
N LEU A 389 6.98 17.09 6.67
CA LEU A 389 5.69 17.79 6.66
C LEU A 389 4.55 16.88 7.14
N MET A 390 4.50 15.62 6.69
CA MET A 390 3.47 14.67 7.13
C MET A 390 3.55 14.39 8.64
N ILE A 391 4.76 14.22 9.20
CA ILE A 391 4.97 14.06 10.64
C ILE A 391 4.49 15.30 11.39
N LEU A 392 4.86 16.49 10.93
CA LEU A 392 4.45 17.75 11.56
C LEU A 392 2.93 17.90 11.56
N ILE A 393 2.26 17.63 10.44
CA ILE A 393 0.79 17.67 10.32
C ILE A 393 0.15 16.66 11.29
N GLY A 394 0.69 15.45 11.38
CA GLY A 394 0.23 14.43 12.34
C GLY A 394 0.35 14.91 13.79
N ILE A 395 1.46 15.51 14.16
CA ILE A 395 1.68 16.09 15.51
C ILE A 395 0.68 17.23 15.77
N VAL A 396 0.50 18.15 14.81
CA VAL A 396 -0.48 19.25 14.95
C VAL A 396 -1.89 18.72 15.11
N SER A 397 -2.27 17.66 14.36
CA SER A 397 -3.57 16.98 14.54
C SER A 397 -3.73 16.39 15.95
N LEU A 398 -2.66 15.79 16.52
CA LEU A 398 -2.69 15.26 17.90
C LEU A 398 -2.82 16.38 18.94
N ILE A 399 -2.19 17.52 18.72
CA ILE A 399 -2.30 18.68 19.61
C ILE A 399 -3.71 19.28 19.56
N TYR A 400 -4.25 19.41 18.35
CA TYR A 400 -5.58 19.99 18.12
C TYR A 400 -6.72 19.07 18.64
N THR A 401 -6.60 17.76 18.39
CA THR A 401 -7.52 16.75 18.91
C THR A 401 -6.75 15.75 19.77
N PRO A 402 -6.44 16.07 21.03
CA PRO A 402 -5.63 15.21 21.90
C PRO A 402 -6.30 13.88 22.18
N MET A 403 -5.49 12.85 22.46
CA MET A 403 -6.00 11.50 22.76
C MET A 403 -6.83 11.45 24.04
N TYR A 404 -6.45 12.26 25.05
CA TYR A 404 -7.16 12.33 26.32
C TYR A 404 -7.14 13.77 26.83
N ARG A 405 -8.29 14.24 27.34
CA ARG A 405 -8.27 15.34 28.29
C ARG A 405 -7.83 14.78 29.64
N THR A 406 -6.81 15.36 30.19
CA THR A 406 -6.39 15.07 31.55
C THR A 406 -6.96 16.15 32.47
N VAL A 407 -7.60 15.74 33.54
CA VAL A 407 -7.99 16.60 34.67
C VAL A 407 -7.09 16.28 35.84
N LYS A 408 -6.93 17.24 36.76
CA LYS A 408 -6.27 16.96 38.04
C LYS A 408 -7.32 16.43 38.99
N ASP A 409 -7.05 15.30 39.66
CA ASP A 409 -7.87 14.80 40.75
C ASP A 409 -7.75 15.71 42.00
N ASP A 410 -8.55 15.44 43.02
CA ASP A 410 -8.54 16.19 44.28
C ASP A 410 -7.18 16.15 45.03
N HIS A 411 -6.26 15.28 44.59
CA HIS A 411 -4.90 15.14 45.12
C HIS A 411 -3.85 15.76 44.19
N GLY A 412 -4.26 16.45 43.11
CA GLY A 412 -3.37 17.09 42.14
C GLY A 412 -2.71 16.16 41.13
N HIS A 413 -3.05 14.86 41.10
CA HIS A 413 -2.56 13.93 40.10
C HIS A 413 -3.29 14.12 38.78
N VAL A 414 -2.54 14.02 37.67
CA VAL A 414 -3.09 14.08 36.33
C VAL A 414 -3.75 12.73 36.00
N VAL A 415 -5.08 12.72 35.99
CA VAL A 415 -5.89 11.54 35.68
C VAL A 415 -6.71 11.76 34.39
N PRO A 416 -7.06 10.71 33.64
CA PRO A 416 -8.01 10.84 32.54
C PRO A 416 -9.36 11.33 33.08
N GLU A 417 -10.02 12.24 32.35
CA GLU A 417 -11.38 12.70 32.67
C GLU A 417 -12.35 11.51 32.75
N GLU A 418 -13.19 11.45 33.76
CA GLU A 418 -14.02 10.28 34.08
C GLU A 418 -15.00 9.90 32.97
N ASN A 419 -15.34 10.82 32.07
CA ASN A 419 -16.16 10.61 30.87
C ASN A 419 -15.37 10.91 29.58
N ALA A 420 -14.13 10.42 29.51
CA ALA A 420 -13.23 10.71 28.38
C ALA A 420 -13.83 10.37 27.00
N ALA A 421 -14.71 9.36 26.92
CA ALA A 421 -15.39 8.99 25.67
C ALA A 421 -16.42 10.04 25.24
N GLU A 422 -17.04 10.78 26.16
CA GLU A 422 -18.01 11.83 25.86
C GLU A 422 -17.35 13.15 25.47
N THR A 423 -16.22 13.46 26.07
CA THR A 423 -15.53 14.75 25.94
C THR A 423 -14.37 14.71 24.94
N ASN A 424 -13.81 13.54 24.67
CA ASN A 424 -12.65 13.35 23.78
C ASN A 424 -13.05 12.66 22.47
N LEU A 425 -12.84 13.34 21.34
CA LEU A 425 -13.23 12.85 20.01
C LEU A 425 -12.52 11.55 19.63
N ARG A 426 -11.23 11.39 19.94
CA ARG A 426 -10.48 10.17 19.61
C ARG A 426 -10.94 8.98 20.45
N ALA A 427 -11.24 9.20 21.74
CA ALA A 427 -11.81 8.17 22.59
C ALA A 427 -13.19 7.75 22.12
N ALA A 428 -14.05 8.71 21.74
CA ALA A 428 -15.37 8.45 21.18
C ALA A 428 -15.31 7.66 19.87
N ASN A 429 -14.24 7.86 19.07
CA ASN A 429 -13.97 7.14 17.83
C ASN A 429 -13.22 5.81 18.07
N GLY A 430 -12.88 5.47 19.32
CA GLY A 430 -12.11 4.27 19.67
C GLY A 430 -10.72 4.25 19.06
N PHE A 431 -10.09 5.42 18.93
CA PHE A 431 -8.75 5.54 18.39
C PHE A 431 -7.71 4.91 19.33
N THR A 432 -6.91 4.00 18.80
CA THR A 432 -5.73 3.43 19.47
C THR A 432 -4.58 3.38 18.47
N TRP A 433 -3.35 3.33 18.95
CA TRP A 433 -2.16 3.17 18.09
C TRP A 433 -1.92 1.72 17.64
N GLU A 434 -2.64 0.78 18.22
CA GLU A 434 -2.42 -0.66 18.01
C GLU A 434 -2.46 -1.06 16.53
N PRO A 435 -3.45 -0.64 15.71
CA PRO A 435 -3.49 -1.00 14.28
C PRO A 435 -2.25 -0.52 13.51
N ILE A 436 -1.77 0.70 13.78
CA ILE A 436 -0.58 1.23 13.08
C ILE A 436 0.69 0.54 13.56
N LEU A 437 0.79 0.22 14.84
CA LEU A 437 1.94 -0.51 15.40
C LEU A 437 1.99 -1.95 14.87
N GLU A 438 0.85 -2.59 14.67
CA GLU A 438 0.75 -3.90 14.05
C GLU A 438 1.24 -3.84 12.60
N VAL A 439 0.69 -2.94 11.80
CA VAL A 439 1.12 -2.71 10.42
C VAL A 439 2.62 -2.41 10.37
N ALA A 440 3.13 -1.52 11.20
CA ALA A 440 4.56 -1.18 11.21
C ALA A 440 5.45 -2.39 11.47
N LYS A 441 5.11 -3.23 12.47
CA LYS A 441 5.89 -4.43 12.83
C LYS A 441 5.82 -5.53 11.77
N LEU A 442 4.69 -5.69 11.10
CA LEU A 442 4.53 -6.70 10.05
C LEU A 442 5.20 -6.26 8.75
N PHE A 443 4.98 -5.01 8.35
CA PHE A 443 5.47 -4.52 7.07
C PHE A 443 6.99 -4.36 7.01
N ILE A 444 7.67 -4.03 8.13
CA ILE A 444 9.14 -4.05 8.10
C ILE A 444 9.68 -5.44 7.77
N GLY A 445 9.06 -6.50 8.30
CA GLY A 445 9.42 -7.88 7.97
C GLY A 445 9.12 -8.22 6.51
N ILE A 446 7.94 -7.81 6.01
CA ILE A 446 7.56 -8.02 4.61
C ILE A 446 8.55 -7.32 3.68
N PHE A 447 8.83 -6.03 3.88
CA PHE A 447 9.72 -5.25 3.02
C PHE A 447 11.14 -5.81 2.99
N ILE A 448 11.70 -6.17 4.15
CA ILE A 448 13.06 -6.73 4.20
C ILE A 448 13.10 -8.12 3.56
N CYS A 449 12.17 -9.02 3.88
CA CYS A 449 12.16 -10.38 3.33
C CYS A 449 11.82 -10.42 1.83
N MET A 450 11.16 -9.38 1.29
CA MET A 450 10.77 -9.28 -0.11
C MET A 450 11.94 -8.99 -1.06
N ILE A 451 13.09 -8.48 -0.56
CA ILE A 451 14.23 -8.07 -1.38
C ILE A 451 14.62 -9.13 -2.42
N PRO A 452 14.85 -10.42 -2.07
CA PRO A 452 15.26 -11.41 -3.06
C PRO A 452 14.19 -11.67 -4.13
N ALA A 453 12.92 -11.69 -3.75
CA ALA A 453 11.83 -11.90 -4.68
C ALA A 453 11.80 -10.79 -5.74
N LEU A 454 11.93 -9.52 -5.31
CA LEU A 454 11.96 -8.39 -6.22
C LEU A 454 13.19 -8.44 -7.16
N LYS A 455 14.38 -8.74 -6.63
CA LYS A 455 15.61 -8.84 -7.44
C LYS A 455 15.53 -9.95 -8.48
N ILE A 456 14.99 -11.12 -8.10
CA ILE A 456 14.82 -12.24 -9.04
C ILE A 456 13.79 -11.89 -10.12
N LEU A 457 12.69 -11.21 -9.78
CA LEU A 457 11.70 -10.76 -10.77
C LEU A 457 12.24 -9.66 -11.67
N GLN A 458 13.03 -8.72 -11.14
CA GLN A 458 13.71 -7.68 -11.92
C GLN A 458 14.72 -8.24 -12.91
N ALA A 459 15.33 -9.41 -12.61
CA ALA A 459 16.19 -10.12 -13.54
C ALA A 459 15.41 -10.72 -14.74
N GLY A 460 14.09 -10.67 -14.73
CA GLY A 460 13.25 -11.07 -15.86
C GLY A 460 13.47 -12.52 -16.26
N VAL A 461 13.83 -12.73 -17.53
CA VAL A 461 14.07 -14.08 -18.10
C VAL A 461 15.33 -14.75 -17.57
N ASP A 462 16.30 -14.00 -17.08
CA ASP A 462 17.54 -14.53 -16.50
C ASP A 462 17.32 -14.93 -15.02
N GLY A 463 16.24 -14.47 -14.42
CA GLY A 463 15.87 -14.79 -13.04
C GLY A 463 15.28 -16.18 -12.88
N LYS A 464 15.40 -16.76 -11.68
CA LYS A 464 14.84 -18.09 -11.36
C LYS A 464 13.31 -18.15 -11.38
N LEU A 465 12.62 -17.00 -11.49
CA LEU A 465 11.18 -16.87 -11.68
C LEU A 465 10.78 -16.51 -13.12
N SER A 466 11.65 -16.75 -14.10
CA SER A 466 11.38 -16.50 -15.52
C SER A 466 10.05 -17.07 -16.00
N ASN A 467 9.67 -18.26 -15.55
CA ASN A 467 8.38 -18.87 -15.89
C ASN A 467 7.18 -18.02 -15.43
N VAL A 468 7.27 -17.32 -14.30
CA VAL A 468 6.22 -16.40 -13.82
C VAL A 468 6.12 -15.18 -14.73
N VAL A 469 7.30 -14.62 -15.11
CA VAL A 469 7.37 -13.47 -16.02
C VAL A 469 6.80 -13.84 -17.40
N LEU A 470 7.16 -15.01 -17.91
CA LEU A 470 6.71 -15.49 -19.23
C LEU A 470 5.21 -15.87 -19.24
N ALA A 471 4.67 -16.33 -18.11
CA ALA A 471 3.25 -16.73 -18.00
C ALA A 471 2.26 -15.57 -18.16
N VAL A 472 2.69 -14.34 -17.87
CA VAL A 472 1.85 -13.14 -17.97
C VAL A 472 2.07 -12.37 -19.29
N GLN A 473 2.81 -12.97 -20.24
CA GLN A 473 3.14 -12.38 -21.54
C GLN A 473 2.65 -13.26 -22.70
N SER A 474 2.20 -12.62 -23.78
CA SER A 474 1.85 -13.28 -25.02
C SER A 474 3.08 -13.83 -25.76
N SER A 475 2.85 -14.48 -26.89
CA SER A 475 3.92 -14.94 -27.79
C SER A 475 4.78 -13.80 -28.34
N THR A 476 4.25 -12.59 -28.40
CA THR A 476 4.97 -11.38 -28.84
C THR A 476 5.49 -10.53 -27.67
N ASN A 477 5.55 -11.08 -26.46
CA ASN A 477 5.91 -10.40 -25.22
C ASN A 477 5.01 -9.20 -24.86
N ASP A 478 3.79 -9.15 -25.39
CA ASP A 478 2.80 -8.19 -24.92
C ASP A 478 2.19 -8.67 -23.60
N PRO A 479 1.94 -7.77 -22.64
CA PRO A 479 1.35 -8.16 -21.37
C PRO A 479 -0.08 -8.68 -21.59
N ILE A 480 -0.40 -9.80 -20.94
CA ILE A 480 -1.77 -10.34 -20.89
C ILE A 480 -2.48 -9.71 -19.69
N ASN A 481 -3.19 -8.60 -19.91
CA ASN A 481 -3.77 -7.81 -18.82
C ASN A 481 -4.78 -8.59 -17.97
N THR A 482 -5.53 -9.51 -18.57
CA THR A 482 -6.41 -10.45 -17.86
C THR A 482 -5.62 -11.30 -16.85
N MET A 483 -4.44 -11.82 -17.25
CA MET A 483 -3.59 -12.59 -16.34
C MET A 483 -3.04 -11.73 -15.20
N TYR A 484 -2.60 -10.51 -15.49
CA TYR A 484 -2.17 -9.57 -14.46
C TYR A 484 -3.27 -9.26 -13.47
N PHE A 485 -4.51 -9.00 -13.93
CA PHE A 485 -5.66 -8.75 -13.07
C PHE A 485 -5.96 -9.92 -12.13
N TRP A 486 -6.11 -11.14 -12.70
CA TRP A 486 -6.50 -12.30 -11.92
C TRP A 486 -5.39 -12.83 -11.01
N LEU A 487 -4.15 -12.90 -11.48
CA LEU A 487 -3.05 -13.40 -10.66
C LEU A 487 -2.75 -12.43 -9.50
N THR A 488 -2.71 -11.12 -9.79
CA THR A 488 -2.58 -10.11 -8.75
C THR A 488 -3.74 -10.21 -7.75
N GLY A 489 -4.96 -10.32 -8.24
CA GLY A 489 -6.15 -10.35 -7.40
C GLY A 489 -6.27 -11.62 -6.56
N ILE A 490 -6.01 -12.79 -7.12
CA ILE A 490 -6.01 -14.05 -6.37
C ILE A 490 -4.95 -14.00 -5.27
N LEU A 491 -3.75 -13.54 -5.60
CA LEU A 491 -2.70 -13.42 -4.60
C LEU A 491 -3.07 -12.41 -3.50
N SER A 492 -3.62 -11.25 -3.89
CA SER A 492 -4.13 -10.23 -2.96
C SER A 492 -5.25 -10.72 -2.06
N SER A 493 -6.05 -11.69 -2.50
CA SER A 493 -7.12 -12.26 -1.69
C SER A 493 -6.61 -13.05 -0.48
N PHE A 494 -5.42 -13.65 -0.57
CA PHE A 494 -4.85 -14.53 0.47
C PHE A 494 -3.60 -13.96 1.14
N LEU A 495 -2.98 -12.97 0.51
CA LEU A 495 -1.85 -12.21 1.04
C LEU A 495 -2.26 -10.75 1.10
N ASP A 496 -1.55 -9.96 1.88
CA ASP A 496 -1.78 -8.51 1.90
C ASP A 496 -1.63 -7.91 0.49
N ASN A 497 -2.52 -6.97 0.15
CA ASN A 497 -2.59 -6.38 -1.19
C ASN A 497 -1.35 -5.53 -1.55
N ALA A 498 -0.68 -4.95 -0.58
CA ALA A 498 0.46 -4.06 -0.80
C ALA A 498 1.71 -4.81 -1.33
N PRO A 499 2.23 -5.88 -0.69
CA PRO A 499 3.33 -6.65 -1.25
C PRO A 499 2.96 -7.32 -2.58
N THR A 500 1.71 -7.75 -2.74
CA THR A 500 1.22 -8.34 -3.98
C THR A 500 1.33 -7.36 -5.15
N TYR A 501 0.91 -6.12 -4.95
CA TYR A 501 1.06 -5.06 -5.95
C TYR A 501 2.51 -4.87 -6.36
N VAL A 502 3.44 -4.76 -5.40
CA VAL A 502 4.87 -4.55 -5.70
C VAL A 502 5.46 -5.72 -6.46
N VAL A 503 5.07 -6.95 -6.15
CA VAL A 503 5.50 -8.15 -6.89
C VAL A 503 5.10 -8.04 -8.36
N PHE A 504 3.80 -7.79 -8.66
CA PHE A 504 3.34 -7.71 -10.05
C PHE A 504 3.79 -6.45 -10.78
N PHE A 505 3.98 -5.34 -10.08
CA PHE A 505 4.61 -4.14 -10.62
C PHE A 505 6.02 -4.46 -11.14
N ASN A 506 6.82 -5.20 -10.38
CA ASN A 506 8.16 -5.62 -10.80
C ASN A 506 8.12 -6.73 -11.87
N THR A 507 7.15 -7.66 -11.82
CA THR A 507 6.93 -8.66 -12.88
C THR A 507 6.65 -8.00 -14.23
N ALA A 508 5.99 -6.83 -14.22
CA ALA A 508 5.72 -6.01 -15.41
C ALA A 508 6.91 -5.09 -15.79
N GLY A 509 8.10 -5.33 -15.24
CA GLY A 509 9.33 -4.61 -15.57
C GLY A 509 9.70 -3.47 -14.62
N GLY A 510 8.83 -3.08 -13.68
CA GLY A 510 9.14 -2.15 -12.60
C GLY A 510 9.42 -0.69 -13.00
N ASP A 511 9.32 -0.34 -14.29
CA ASP A 511 9.51 1.03 -14.77
C ASP A 511 8.19 1.81 -14.79
N PRO A 512 8.03 2.84 -13.95
CA PRO A 512 6.78 3.60 -13.88
C PRO A 512 6.46 4.33 -15.19
N THR A 513 7.48 4.76 -15.96
CA THR A 513 7.28 5.44 -17.24
C THR A 513 6.62 4.53 -18.26
N SER A 514 7.12 3.31 -18.41
CA SER A 514 6.51 2.30 -19.29
C SER A 514 5.12 1.90 -18.81
N LEU A 515 4.95 1.71 -17.50
CA LEU A 515 3.69 1.28 -16.90
C LEU A 515 2.60 2.35 -16.95
N MET A 516 2.94 3.62 -16.84
CA MET A 516 1.97 4.71 -17.01
C MET A 516 1.66 5.04 -18.48
N GLY A 517 2.59 4.72 -19.37
CA GLY A 517 2.54 4.98 -20.81
C GLY A 517 1.99 3.79 -21.61
N PRO A 518 2.86 3.08 -22.38
CA PRO A 518 2.43 2.00 -23.29
C PRO A 518 1.80 0.82 -22.55
N MET A 519 2.18 0.55 -21.29
CA MET A 519 1.62 -0.52 -20.45
C MET A 519 0.57 -0.01 -19.45
N SER A 520 -0.11 1.09 -19.76
CA SER A 520 -1.10 1.70 -18.84
C SER A 520 -2.24 0.76 -18.48
N GLN A 521 -2.66 -0.11 -19.41
CA GLN A 521 -3.70 -1.13 -19.15
C GLN A 521 -3.18 -2.23 -18.19
N THR A 522 -1.90 -2.57 -18.27
CA THR A 522 -1.29 -3.54 -17.36
C THR A 522 -1.23 -2.99 -15.93
N LEU A 523 -0.81 -1.73 -15.77
CA LEU A 523 -0.80 -1.09 -14.45
C LEU A 523 -2.24 -0.95 -13.90
N LEU A 524 -3.22 -0.66 -14.77
CA LEU A 524 -4.64 -0.64 -14.40
C LEU A 524 -5.09 -2.02 -13.89
N ALA A 525 -4.73 -3.09 -14.61
CA ALA A 525 -5.06 -4.46 -14.25
C ALA A 525 -4.44 -4.87 -12.89
N ILE A 526 -3.16 -4.57 -12.67
CA ILE A 526 -2.46 -4.81 -11.41
C ILE A 526 -3.14 -4.03 -10.27
N SER A 527 -3.42 -2.74 -10.48
CA SER A 527 -4.02 -1.87 -9.47
C SER A 527 -5.43 -2.33 -9.08
N CYS A 528 -6.28 -2.63 -10.07
CA CYS A 528 -7.63 -3.15 -9.83
C CYS A 528 -7.57 -4.53 -9.16
N GLY A 529 -6.72 -5.43 -9.63
CA GLY A 529 -6.56 -6.76 -9.03
C GLY A 529 -6.14 -6.68 -7.56
N ALA A 530 -5.10 -5.90 -7.27
CA ALA A 530 -4.60 -5.73 -5.91
C ALA A 530 -5.66 -5.14 -4.96
N VAL A 531 -6.31 -4.04 -5.35
CA VAL A 531 -7.23 -3.31 -4.48
C VAL A 531 -8.58 -4.02 -4.37
N PHE A 532 -9.19 -4.43 -5.49
CA PHE A 532 -10.56 -4.94 -5.47
C PHE A 532 -10.65 -6.35 -4.87
N MET A 533 -9.72 -7.24 -5.24
CA MET A 533 -9.77 -8.62 -4.77
C MET A 533 -9.23 -8.80 -3.35
N GLY A 534 -8.58 -7.79 -2.76
CA GLY A 534 -8.33 -7.73 -1.32
C GLY A 534 -9.61 -7.84 -0.48
N ALA A 535 -10.76 -7.50 -1.05
CA ALA A 535 -12.07 -7.67 -0.43
C ALA A 535 -12.54 -9.12 -0.29
N ASN A 536 -11.91 -10.09 -0.97
CA ASN A 536 -12.37 -11.48 -0.99
C ASN A 536 -12.22 -12.20 0.35
N THR A 537 -11.27 -11.78 1.19
CA THR A 537 -11.03 -12.38 2.51
C THR A 537 -10.77 -11.33 3.57
N TYR A 538 -10.76 -11.74 4.84
CA TYR A 538 -10.39 -10.84 5.94
C TYR A 538 -8.92 -10.45 5.94
N ILE A 539 -8.04 -11.28 5.39
CA ILE A 539 -6.59 -11.09 5.39
C ILE A 539 -6.06 -10.39 4.14
N GLY A 540 -6.90 -10.21 3.11
CA GLY A 540 -6.50 -9.58 1.85
C GLY A 540 -6.22 -8.07 1.96
N ASN A 541 -6.70 -7.41 3.03
CA ASN A 541 -6.35 -6.03 3.35
C ASN A 541 -6.54 -5.79 4.86
N ALA A 542 -5.62 -5.07 5.48
CA ALA A 542 -5.61 -4.81 6.93
C ALA A 542 -6.94 -4.20 7.47
N PRO A 543 -7.61 -3.23 6.80
CA PRO A 543 -8.90 -2.70 7.25
C PRO A 543 -10.01 -3.75 7.37
N ASN A 544 -9.97 -4.85 6.61
CA ASN A 544 -11.00 -5.90 6.63
C ASN A 544 -11.08 -6.54 8.02
N PHE A 545 -9.91 -6.91 8.55
CA PHE A 545 -9.82 -7.54 9.87
C PHE A 545 -10.20 -6.56 10.98
N MET A 546 -9.77 -5.30 10.87
CA MET A 546 -10.14 -4.22 11.79
C MET A 546 -11.67 -4.02 11.85
N VAL A 547 -12.33 -3.94 10.70
CA VAL A 547 -13.80 -3.81 10.60
C VAL A 547 -14.50 -5.01 11.21
N LYS A 548 -14.00 -6.24 10.96
CA LYS A 548 -14.50 -7.47 11.59
C LYS A 548 -14.41 -7.38 13.10
N ALA A 549 -13.25 -7.05 13.64
CA ALA A 549 -13.02 -6.95 15.08
C ALA A 549 -13.94 -5.91 15.74
N ILE A 550 -14.04 -4.71 15.17
CA ILE A 550 -14.94 -3.67 15.66
C ILE A 550 -16.42 -4.12 15.62
N ALA A 551 -16.83 -4.85 14.59
CA ALA A 551 -18.19 -5.38 14.48
C ALA A 551 -18.46 -6.42 15.56
N GLU A 552 -17.53 -7.32 15.84
CA GLU A 552 -17.64 -8.35 16.89
C GLU A 552 -17.68 -7.73 18.29
N GLU A 553 -16.85 -6.74 18.59
CA GLU A 553 -16.89 -5.95 19.83
C GLU A 553 -18.27 -5.28 20.04
N ASN A 554 -18.96 -4.91 18.95
CA ASN A 554 -20.30 -4.32 18.98
C ASN A 554 -21.44 -5.36 18.85
N GLY A 555 -21.14 -6.64 19.12
CA GLY A 555 -22.13 -7.72 19.23
C GLY A 555 -22.65 -8.24 17.88
N VAL A 556 -21.94 -7.98 16.76
CA VAL A 556 -22.24 -8.60 15.47
C VAL A 556 -21.44 -9.88 15.34
N LYS A 557 -22.11 -11.04 15.32
CA LYS A 557 -21.43 -12.32 15.06
C LYS A 557 -21.02 -12.38 13.60
N MET A 558 -19.77 -12.01 13.32
CA MET A 558 -19.23 -12.07 11.97
C MET A 558 -18.98 -13.53 11.54
N PRO A 559 -19.08 -13.83 10.24
CA PRO A 559 -18.77 -15.16 9.72
C PRO A 559 -17.31 -15.54 10.00
N SER A 560 -17.05 -16.85 10.12
CA SER A 560 -15.67 -17.36 10.09
C SER A 560 -14.98 -16.98 8.76
N PHE A 561 -13.69 -17.20 8.66
CA PHE A 561 -12.93 -16.93 7.43
C PHE A 561 -13.57 -17.52 6.17
N PHE A 562 -13.84 -18.83 6.18
CA PHE A 562 -14.51 -19.49 5.06
C PHE A 562 -15.98 -19.07 4.92
N GLY A 563 -16.64 -18.78 6.04
CA GLY A 563 -18.00 -18.22 6.04
C GLY A 563 -18.07 -16.85 5.36
N TYR A 564 -17.05 -16.02 5.54
CA TYR A 564 -16.95 -14.73 4.83
C TYR A 564 -16.70 -14.93 3.32
N MET A 565 -15.84 -15.88 2.95
CA MET A 565 -15.62 -16.23 1.54
C MET A 565 -16.90 -16.76 0.87
N ALA A 566 -17.78 -17.43 1.62
CA ALA A 566 -19.09 -17.84 1.13
C ALA A 566 -20.02 -16.64 0.82
N TRP A 567 -19.74 -15.45 1.37
CA TRP A 567 -20.37 -14.19 0.98
C TRP A 567 -19.64 -13.51 -0.16
N SER A 568 -18.32 -13.36 -0.04
CA SER A 568 -17.53 -12.55 -0.97
C SER A 568 -17.41 -13.18 -2.35
N ILE A 569 -17.10 -14.47 -2.44
CA ILE A 569 -16.87 -15.15 -3.72
C ILE A 569 -18.10 -15.12 -4.63
N PRO A 570 -19.33 -15.51 -4.19
CA PRO A 570 -20.50 -15.46 -5.06
C PRO A 570 -20.92 -14.07 -5.49
N ILE A 571 -20.55 -13.02 -4.72
CA ILE A 571 -20.92 -11.64 -5.02
C ILE A 571 -19.83 -10.97 -5.87
N LEU A 572 -18.55 -11.07 -5.46
CA LEU A 572 -17.46 -10.30 -6.06
C LEU A 572 -16.89 -10.96 -7.32
N VAL A 573 -16.77 -12.31 -7.36
CA VAL A 573 -16.18 -12.98 -8.54
C VAL A 573 -17.00 -12.73 -9.81
N PRO A 574 -18.35 -12.79 -9.82
CA PRO A 574 -19.13 -12.39 -11.00
C PRO A 574 -18.87 -10.94 -11.43
N VAL A 575 -18.71 -10.03 -10.47
CA VAL A 575 -18.38 -8.62 -10.76
C VAL A 575 -16.97 -8.52 -11.37
N PHE A 576 -16.00 -9.27 -10.87
CA PHE A 576 -14.64 -9.30 -11.42
C PHE A 576 -14.56 -9.93 -12.82
N ILE A 577 -15.38 -10.94 -13.10
CA ILE A 577 -15.54 -11.49 -14.46
C ILE A 577 -16.10 -10.39 -15.38
N LEU A 578 -17.11 -9.64 -14.93
CA LEU A 578 -17.64 -8.52 -15.71
C LEU A 578 -16.57 -7.44 -15.96
N VAL A 579 -15.77 -7.09 -14.93
CA VAL A 579 -14.63 -6.17 -15.09
C VAL A 579 -13.64 -6.69 -16.14
N THR A 580 -13.32 -7.98 -16.09
CA THR A 580 -12.41 -8.60 -17.07
C THR A 580 -12.95 -8.44 -18.50
N LEU A 581 -14.22 -8.76 -18.72
CA LEU A 581 -14.85 -8.70 -20.05
C LEU A 581 -14.98 -7.28 -20.60
N LEU A 582 -15.06 -6.27 -19.73
CA LEU A 582 -15.26 -4.87 -20.14
C LEU A 582 -13.94 -4.10 -20.30
N TYR A 583 -12.91 -4.47 -19.57
CA TYR A 583 -11.70 -3.63 -19.45
C TYR A 583 -10.39 -4.34 -19.80
N PHE A 584 -10.32 -5.67 -19.72
CA PHE A 584 -9.11 -6.48 -19.91
C PHE A 584 -9.30 -7.60 -20.93
#